data_0d0bcefadeb8e4b9445f6b4f50cf6397
#
_entry.id   0d0bcefadeb8e4b9445f6b4f50cf6397
#
_cell.length_a   1.000
_cell.length_b   1.000
_cell.length_c   1.000
_cell.angle_alpha   90.00
_cell.angle_beta   90.00
_cell.angle_gamma   90.00
#
_symmetry.space_group_name_H-M   'P 1'
#
loop_
_entity.id
_entity.type
_entity.pdbx_description
1 polymer ?
#
loop_
_entity_poly.entity_id
_entity_poly.type
_entity_poly.pdbx_seq_one_letter_code
_entity_poly.pdbx_strand_id
1 'polypeptide(L)'
;MELLWRVELENGATVTGSTLMQPGENRIVCELPDDTLKSVTGAMLWNTEPGERIFINGFQSWTYSPECGVKDRTPSFASPLARFKPLGLERYGDYYFTDYPETPGVTHGESYAYWRRGENFRLLGSLDESSGYTMIRYDANAGKLTLSRDCCGVRCNGEVHVFDLFYAEGAEKEVYDGWFAAMGLPKKPAERIAGYSSWYNRYQDIDEKCILSDLSGCAGVLSEGDVFQIDDGWEPAVGDWLTTDAKKFPKGLRGTADRIHEKGFRAG
;
A
#
# COMPACT_ATOMS: atom_id res chain seq x y z
N MET A 1 -9.96 -23.49 -3.62
CA MET A 1 -10.42 -23.03 -2.26
C MET A 1 -11.77 -22.36 -2.44
N GLU A 2 -12.70 -22.51 -1.49
CA GLU A 2 -14.01 -21.86 -1.58
C GLU A 2 -14.02 -20.59 -0.73
N LEU A 3 -14.30 -19.45 -1.35
CA LEU A 3 -14.51 -18.17 -0.70
C LEU A 3 -16.01 -17.98 -0.47
N LEU A 4 -16.42 -17.91 0.78
CA LEU A 4 -17.77 -17.51 1.19
C LEU A 4 -17.77 -15.99 1.33
N TRP A 5 -18.71 -15.29 0.68
CA TRP A 5 -18.76 -13.83 0.73
C TRP A 5 -20.14 -13.31 1.13
N ARG A 6 -20.14 -12.08 1.63
CA ARG A 6 -21.32 -11.39 2.13
C ARG A 6 -21.23 -9.89 1.85
N VAL A 7 -22.31 -9.33 1.33
CA VAL A 7 -22.53 -7.89 1.15
C VAL A 7 -23.68 -7.46 2.03
N GLU A 8 -23.48 -6.41 2.82
CA GLU A 8 -24.55 -5.77 3.62
C GLU A 8 -24.82 -4.37 3.07
N LEU A 9 -26.10 -4.01 2.98
CA LEU A 9 -26.56 -2.69 2.55
C LEU A 9 -27.03 -1.86 3.74
N GLU A 10 -27.07 -0.54 3.59
CA GLU A 10 -27.51 0.38 4.65
C GLU A 10 -28.98 0.16 5.05
N ASN A 11 -29.84 -0.28 4.12
CA ASN A 11 -31.23 -0.64 4.43
C ASN A 11 -31.39 -1.94 5.23
N GLY A 12 -30.27 -2.64 5.55
CA GLY A 12 -30.22 -3.90 6.28
C GLY A 12 -30.34 -5.15 5.42
N ALA A 13 -30.53 -5.04 4.11
CA ALA A 13 -30.50 -6.18 3.22
C ALA A 13 -29.10 -6.81 3.16
N THR A 14 -29.07 -8.12 2.92
CA THR A 14 -27.83 -8.89 2.84
C THR A 14 -27.87 -9.82 1.63
N VAL A 15 -26.80 -9.81 0.86
CA VAL A 15 -26.55 -10.77 -0.23
C VAL A 15 -25.36 -11.63 0.13
N THR A 16 -25.45 -12.93 -0.05
CA THR A 16 -24.38 -13.89 0.25
C THR A 16 -24.19 -14.85 -0.90
N GLY A 17 -22.96 -15.33 -1.06
CA GLY A 17 -22.66 -16.38 -2.03
C GLY A 17 -21.36 -17.08 -1.73
N SER A 18 -20.99 -17.99 -2.62
CA SER A 18 -19.71 -18.66 -2.60
C SER A 18 -19.07 -18.70 -3.98
N THR A 19 -17.74 -18.69 -4.03
CA THR A 19 -16.98 -18.75 -5.26
C THR A 19 -15.81 -19.70 -5.07
N LEU A 20 -15.64 -20.64 -6.02
CA LEU A 20 -14.48 -21.51 -6.03
C LEU A 20 -13.29 -20.77 -6.64
N MET A 21 -12.38 -20.33 -5.79
CA MET A 21 -11.15 -19.64 -6.19
C MET A 21 -10.26 -20.54 -7.03
N GLN A 22 -9.84 -20.03 -8.18
CA GLN A 22 -8.92 -20.68 -9.11
C GLN A 22 -7.58 -19.94 -9.17
N PRO A 23 -6.49 -20.59 -9.57
CA PRO A 23 -5.27 -19.87 -9.91
C PRO A 23 -5.53 -18.83 -11.02
N GLY A 24 -4.96 -17.64 -10.86
CA GLY A 24 -5.20 -16.49 -11.74
C GLY A 24 -6.25 -15.53 -11.22
N GLU A 25 -6.96 -14.88 -12.12
CA GLU A 25 -7.97 -13.87 -11.82
C GLU A 25 -9.28 -14.49 -11.33
N ASN A 26 -9.85 -13.92 -10.28
CA ASN A 26 -11.13 -14.29 -9.71
C ASN A 26 -11.97 -13.02 -9.52
N ARG A 27 -12.85 -12.75 -10.45
CA ARG A 27 -13.78 -11.61 -10.40
C ARG A 27 -15.13 -12.07 -9.85
N ILE A 28 -15.49 -11.57 -8.69
CA ILE A 28 -16.68 -11.97 -7.95
C ILE A 28 -17.65 -10.83 -7.99
N VAL A 29 -18.78 -11.03 -8.65
CA VAL A 29 -19.81 -10.02 -8.86
C VAL A 29 -21.14 -10.47 -8.29
N CYS A 30 -22.00 -9.53 -7.94
CA CYS A 30 -23.38 -9.77 -7.60
C CYS A 30 -24.28 -8.60 -8.03
N GLU A 31 -25.57 -8.89 -8.23
CA GLU A 31 -26.58 -7.86 -8.49
C GLU A 31 -27.11 -7.28 -7.18
N LEU A 32 -27.09 -5.96 -7.08
CA LEU A 32 -27.59 -5.23 -5.93
C LEU A 32 -28.65 -4.20 -6.33
N PRO A 33 -29.63 -3.92 -5.45
CA PRO A 33 -30.58 -2.83 -5.66
C PRO A 33 -29.87 -1.47 -5.54
N ASP A 34 -30.55 -0.40 -5.94
CA ASP A 34 -30.09 0.97 -5.72
C ASP A 34 -30.08 1.27 -4.19
N ASP A 35 -28.90 1.24 -3.61
CA ASP A 35 -28.65 1.45 -2.17
C ASP A 35 -27.20 1.89 -1.95
N THR A 36 -26.78 1.84 -0.69
CA THR A 36 -25.43 2.16 -0.26
C THR A 36 -24.81 0.94 0.40
N LEU A 37 -23.56 0.65 0.07
CA LEU A 37 -22.80 -0.42 0.69
C LEU A 37 -22.49 -0.09 2.15
N LYS A 38 -22.77 -1.03 3.05
CA LYS A 38 -22.41 -0.96 4.46
C LYS A 38 -21.15 -1.76 4.73
N SER A 39 -21.07 -2.98 4.22
CA SER A 39 -19.89 -3.83 4.33
C SER A 39 -19.82 -4.87 3.23
N VAL A 40 -18.60 -5.20 2.83
CA VAL A 40 -18.29 -6.35 1.97
C VAL A 40 -17.24 -7.19 2.67
N THR A 41 -17.54 -8.46 2.89
CA THR A 41 -16.68 -9.41 3.60
C THR A 41 -16.58 -10.74 2.89
N GLY A 42 -15.47 -11.44 3.09
CA GLY A 42 -15.24 -12.78 2.59
C GLY A 42 -14.50 -13.64 3.61
N ALA A 43 -14.64 -14.94 3.54
CA ALA A 43 -13.89 -15.86 4.38
C ALA A 43 -13.63 -17.19 3.66
N MET A 44 -12.43 -17.74 3.84
CA MET A 44 -12.07 -19.05 3.33
C MET A 44 -11.11 -19.79 4.28
N LEU A 45 -11.05 -21.10 4.14
CA LEU A 45 -10.02 -21.88 4.80
C LEU A 45 -8.68 -21.66 4.09
N TRP A 46 -7.66 -21.40 4.90
CA TRP A 46 -6.31 -21.19 4.42
C TRP A 46 -5.32 -21.88 5.36
N ASN A 47 -4.91 -23.05 5.00
CA ASN A 47 -3.97 -23.81 5.80
C ASN A 47 -2.54 -23.39 5.48
N THR A 48 -1.71 -23.32 6.51
CA THR A 48 -0.27 -23.09 6.37
C THR A 48 0.50 -24.36 6.61
N GLU A 49 1.66 -24.45 5.98
CA GLU A 49 2.60 -25.54 6.15
C GLU A 49 3.69 -25.21 7.17
N PRO A 50 4.31 -26.23 7.79
CA PRO A 50 5.44 -26.00 8.69
C PRO A 50 6.56 -25.23 7.99
N GLY A 51 7.07 -24.18 8.66
CA GLY A 51 8.17 -23.36 8.14
C GLY A 51 7.75 -22.28 7.14
N GLU A 52 6.46 -22.16 6.82
CA GLU A 52 5.96 -21.04 6.04
C GLU A 52 6.13 -19.72 6.79
N ARG A 53 6.45 -18.67 6.05
CA ARG A 53 6.47 -17.28 6.52
C ARG A 53 5.37 -16.53 5.83
N ILE A 54 4.79 -15.56 6.52
CA ILE A 54 3.77 -14.67 5.98
C ILE A 54 4.30 -13.25 5.88
N PHE A 55 4.08 -12.62 4.75
CA PHE A 55 4.28 -11.19 4.60
C PHE A 55 3.07 -10.46 5.12
N ILE A 56 3.33 -9.54 6.04
CA ILE A 56 2.33 -8.62 6.57
C ILE A 56 2.70 -7.22 6.12
N ASN A 57 1.73 -6.49 5.60
CA ASN A 57 1.92 -5.12 5.18
C ASN A 57 0.80 -4.24 5.72
N GLY A 58 1.05 -2.95 5.74
CA GLY A 58 0.08 -1.96 6.12
C GLY A 58 -0.24 -1.01 4.98
N PHE A 59 -1.20 -0.15 5.24
CA PHE A 59 -1.71 0.82 4.30
C PHE A 59 -0.77 2.01 4.09
N GLN A 60 -0.08 2.44 5.15
CA GLN A 60 0.81 3.60 5.08
C GLN A 60 2.26 3.21 4.82
N SER A 61 2.99 4.08 4.12
CA SER A 61 4.41 3.90 3.80
C SER A 61 5.33 3.76 5.03
N TRP A 62 4.89 4.21 6.19
CA TRP A 62 5.64 4.10 7.47
C TRP A 62 5.27 2.87 8.28
N THR A 63 4.36 2.05 7.78
CA THR A 63 3.99 0.82 8.44
C THR A 63 5.11 -0.20 8.30
N TYR A 64 5.46 -0.84 9.41
CA TYR A 64 6.42 -1.93 9.41
C TYR A 64 5.84 -3.15 8.69
N SER A 65 6.42 -3.53 7.58
CA SER A 65 5.94 -4.60 6.69
C SER A 65 6.96 -5.74 6.59
N PRO A 66 7.05 -6.61 7.60
CA PRO A 66 8.02 -7.70 7.62
C PRO A 66 7.45 -9.00 7.08
N GLU A 67 8.33 -9.96 6.82
CA GLU A 67 7.98 -11.37 6.87
C GLU A 67 8.07 -11.89 8.29
N CYS A 68 7.02 -12.55 8.76
CA CYS A 68 6.92 -13.18 10.08
C CYS A 68 6.74 -14.68 9.95
N GLY A 69 7.07 -15.43 10.98
CA GLY A 69 6.54 -16.78 11.14
C GLY A 69 5.03 -16.73 11.28
N VAL A 70 4.33 -17.68 10.69
CA VAL A 70 2.86 -17.68 10.62
C VAL A 70 2.16 -17.68 11.99
N LYS A 71 2.90 -17.98 13.06
CA LYS A 71 2.42 -17.95 14.45
C LYS A 71 3.08 -16.86 15.30
N ASP A 72 3.85 -15.99 14.68
CA ASP A 72 4.43 -14.86 15.37
C ASP A 72 3.35 -13.83 15.74
N ARG A 73 3.70 -12.95 16.67
CA ARG A 73 2.86 -11.80 16.99
C ARG A 73 3.14 -10.68 15.99
N THR A 74 2.09 -10.10 15.43
CA THR A 74 2.24 -8.87 14.63
C THR A 74 2.84 -7.76 15.49
N PRO A 75 3.91 -7.08 15.03
CA PRO A 75 4.46 -5.94 15.73
C PRO A 75 3.39 -4.87 15.97
N SER A 76 3.26 -4.44 17.21
CA SER A 76 2.36 -3.34 17.59
C SER A 76 3.07 -2.44 18.61
N PHE A 77 2.48 -1.31 18.94
CA PHE A 77 2.93 -0.53 20.08
C PHE A 77 2.68 -1.30 21.38
N ALA A 78 3.60 -2.20 21.71
CA ALA A 78 3.52 -3.02 22.91
C ALA A 78 3.70 -2.19 24.22
N SER A 79 4.32 -1.00 24.14
CA SER A 79 4.58 -0.17 25.29
C SER A 79 3.43 0.79 25.57
N PRO A 80 2.91 0.86 26.81
CA PRO A 80 1.98 1.92 27.21
C PRO A 80 2.51 3.33 26.96
N LEU A 81 3.85 3.52 27.02
CA LEU A 81 4.51 4.79 26.71
C LEU A 81 4.39 5.16 25.25
N ALA A 82 4.42 4.19 24.34
CA ALA A 82 4.22 4.44 22.91
C ALA A 82 2.78 4.87 22.57
N ARG A 83 1.80 4.44 23.40
CA ARG A 83 0.40 4.86 23.33
C ARG A 83 0.13 6.19 24.05
N PHE A 84 1.16 6.83 24.60
CA PHE A 84 1.01 8.11 25.28
C PHE A 84 0.75 9.20 24.25
N LYS A 85 -0.51 9.62 24.12
CA LYS A 85 -0.99 10.59 23.11
C LYS A 85 -0.12 11.83 22.90
N PRO A 86 0.47 12.48 23.93
CA PRO A 86 1.36 13.61 23.73
C PRO A 86 2.60 13.32 22.89
N LEU A 87 3.05 12.08 22.76
CA LEU A 87 4.18 11.71 21.89
C LEU A 87 3.76 11.55 20.44
N GLY A 88 2.47 11.35 20.18
CA GLY A 88 1.91 11.25 18.82
C GLY A 88 2.46 10.11 17.97
N LEU A 89 3.06 9.09 18.59
CA LEU A 89 3.68 7.96 17.89
C LEU A 89 2.65 7.12 17.12
N GLU A 90 1.39 7.15 17.57
CA GLU A 90 0.29 6.51 16.88
C GLU A 90 -0.02 7.10 15.50
N ARG A 91 0.55 8.27 15.18
CA ARG A 91 0.43 8.90 13.85
C ARG A 91 1.29 8.22 12.79
N TYR A 92 2.25 7.41 13.21
CA TYR A 92 3.11 6.65 12.33
C TYR A 92 2.57 5.23 12.20
N GLY A 93 2.38 4.76 10.97
CA GLY A 93 1.78 3.46 10.67
C GLY A 93 0.25 3.49 10.68
N ASP A 94 -0.37 2.32 10.71
CA ASP A 94 -1.80 2.11 10.45
C ASP A 94 -2.68 2.07 11.70
N TYR A 95 -2.22 2.56 12.83
CA TYR A 95 -2.90 2.41 14.13
C TYR A 95 -4.26 3.11 14.22
N TYR A 96 -4.58 3.97 13.27
CA TYR A 96 -5.90 4.58 13.13
C TYR A 96 -6.85 3.78 12.25
N PHE A 97 -6.32 2.91 11.41
CA PHE A 97 -7.06 2.18 10.38
C PHE A 97 -7.19 0.70 10.71
N THR A 98 -6.20 0.14 11.40
CA THR A 98 -6.10 -1.29 11.63
C THR A 98 -5.90 -1.58 13.11
N ASP A 99 -6.76 -2.43 13.65
CA ASP A 99 -6.53 -3.05 14.95
C ASP A 99 -5.43 -4.10 14.81
N TYR A 100 -4.31 -3.84 15.46
CA TYR A 100 -3.23 -4.82 15.56
C TYR A 100 -3.61 -5.89 16.59
N PRO A 101 -3.95 -7.10 16.17
CA PRO A 101 -4.28 -8.15 17.12
C PRO A 101 -2.99 -8.53 17.86
N GLU A 102 -3.04 -8.45 19.18
CA GLU A 102 -1.90 -8.89 20.03
C GLU A 102 -1.82 -10.43 20.13
N THR A 103 -2.71 -11.13 19.44
CA THR A 103 -2.79 -12.59 19.44
C THR A 103 -1.76 -13.17 18.49
N PRO A 104 -0.84 -14.03 18.97
CA PRO A 104 0.11 -14.73 18.10
C PRO A 104 -0.63 -15.52 17.01
N GLY A 105 -0.11 -15.47 15.79
CA GLY A 105 -0.70 -16.15 14.63
C GLY A 105 -1.87 -15.43 13.98
N VAL A 106 -2.23 -14.23 14.44
CA VAL A 106 -3.21 -13.38 13.74
C VAL A 106 -2.48 -12.22 13.09
N THR A 107 -2.57 -12.13 11.77
CA THR A 107 -1.86 -11.14 10.95
C THR A 107 -2.82 -10.43 10.01
N HIS A 108 -2.35 -9.37 9.38
CA HIS A 108 -3.11 -8.62 8.38
C HIS A 108 -2.21 -8.25 7.19
N GLY A 109 -2.84 -7.88 6.08
CA GLY A 109 -2.22 -7.29 4.92
C GLY A 109 -3.21 -6.40 4.19
N GLU A 110 -2.74 -5.33 3.59
CA GLU A 110 -3.52 -4.41 2.78
C GLU A 110 -3.22 -4.68 1.31
N SER A 111 -4.26 -4.82 0.51
CA SER A 111 -4.24 -5.13 -0.93
C SER A 111 -3.66 -6.48 -1.29
N TYR A 112 -2.65 -6.99 -0.59
CA TYR A 112 -2.10 -8.33 -0.83
C TYR A 112 -1.41 -8.91 0.39
N ALA A 113 -1.30 -10.22 0.40
CA ALA A 113 -0.45 -10.99 1.30
C ALA A 113 0.16 -12.17 0.55
N TYR A 114 1.31 -12.63 1.00
CA TYR A 114 1.87 -13.89 0.52
C TYR A 114 2.36 -14.77 1.67
N TRP A 115 2.37 -16.05 1.41
CA TRP A 115 2.94 -17.09 2.25
C TRP A 115 4.10 -17.70 1.49
N ARG A 116 5.27 -17.76 2.11
CA ARG A 116 6.50 -18.24 1.45
C ARG A 116 7.14 -19.37 2.22
N ARG A 117 7.53 -20.42 1.49
CA ARG A 117 8.39 -21.48 1.98
C ARG A 117 9.55 -21.70 1.00
N GLY A 118 10.77 -21.29 1.37
CA GLY A 118 11.90 -21.25 0.47
C GLY A 118 11.62 -20.35 -0.72
N GLU A 119 11.75 -20.90 -1.93
CA GLU A 119 11.48 -20.19 -3.19
C GLU A 119 10.02 -20.28 -3.66
N ASN A 120 9.17 -21.00 -2.95
CA ASN A 120 7.76 -21.15 -3.30
C ASN A 120 6.88 -20.15 -2.59
N PHE A 121 6.16 -19.35 -3.36
CA PHE A 121 5.23 -18.31 -2.92
C PHE A 121 3.79 -18.75 -3.18
N ARG A 122 2.89 -18.41 -2.27
CA ARG A 122 1.45 -18.42 -2.47
C ARG A 122 0.98 -16.99 -2.25
N LEU A 123 0.51 -16.32 -3.30
CA LEU A 123 0.08 -14.94 -3.25
C LEU A 123 -1.44 -14.85 -3.39
N LEU A 124 -2.05 -14.03 -2.55
CA LEU A 124 -3.40 -13.52 -2.72
C LEU A 124 -3.32 -11.99 -2.80
N GLY A 125 -3.75 -11.41 -3.89
CA GLY A 125 -3.70 -9.98 -4.12
C GLY A 125 -4.98 -9.44 -4.72
N SER A 126 -5.30 -8.19 -4.42
CA SER A 126 -6.36 -7.46 -5.08
C SER A 126 -5.94 -7.05 -6.49
N LEU A 127 -6.90 -6.99 -7.40
CA LEU A 127 -6.72 -6.53 -8.78
C LEU A 127 -7.21 -5.11 -8.99
N ASP A 128 -8.13 -4.64 -8.12
CA ASP A 128 -8.73 -3.31 -8.24
C ASP A 128 -9.08 -2.74 -6.87
N GLU A 129 -8.54 -1.58 -6.58
CA GLU A 129 -8.76 -0.81 -5.35
C GLU A 129 -9.57 0.48 -5.61
N SER A 130 -10.08 0.68 -6.82
CA SER A 130 -10.73 1.94 -7.23
C SER A 130 -12.03 2.24 -6.49
N SER A 131 -12.72 1.22 -6.00
CA SER A 131 -13.98 1.34 -5.26
C SER A 131 -13.91 0.88 -3.80
N GLY A 132 -12.72 0.76 -3.26
CA GLY A 132 -12.47 0.39 -1.87
C GLY A 132 -11.27 -0.55 -1.72
N TYR A 133 -10.50 -0.34 -0.66
CA TYR A 133 -9.30 -1.13 -0.39
C TYR A 133 -9.65 -2.52 0.12
N THR A 134 -8.89 -3.52 -0.33
CA THR A 134 -9.02 -4.90 0.12
C THR A 134 -8.11 -5.15 1.32
N MET A 135 -8.70 -5.48 2.44
CA MET A 135 -7.99 -5.83 3.67
C MET A 135 -8.02 -7.35 3.86
N ILE A 136 -6.88 -7.93 4.17
CA ILE A 136 -6.68 -9.37 4.38
C ILE A 136 -6.35 -9.60 5.84
N ARG A 137 -7.10 -10.45 6.53
CA ARG A 137 -6.79 -10.90 7.89
C ARG A 137 -6.63 -12.41 7.90
N TYR A 138 -5.52 -12.88 8.40
CA TYR A 138 -5.23 -14.29 8.51
C TYR A 138 -5.11 -14.72 9.98
N ASP A 139 -5.82 -15.78 10.36
CA ASP A 139 -5.71 -16.44 11.65
C ASP A 139 -5.15 -17.86 11.46
N ALA A 140 -3.86 -18.02 11.75
CA ALA A 140 -3.16 -19.30 11.65
C ALA A 140 -3.64 -20.33 12.68
N ASN A 141 -4.28 -19.90 13.77
CA ASN A 141 -4.79 -20.80 14.80
C ASN A 141 -6.10 -21.44 14.34
N ALA A 142 -6.90 -20.70 13.59
CA ALA A 142 -8.14 -21.17 13.01
C ALA A 142 -7.97 -21.72 11.58
N GLY A 143 -6.80 -21.51 10.94
CA GLY A 143 -6.63 -21.81 9.52
C GLY A 143 -7.58 -21.02 8.63
N LYS A 144 -7.86 -19.77 9.00
CA LYS A 144 -8.90 -18.95 8.38
C LYS A 144 -8.34 -17.66 7.84
N LEU A 145 -8.67 -17.37 6.59
CA LEU A 145 -8.44 -16.09 5.96
C LEU A 145 -9.75 -15.34 5.83
N THR A 146 -9.76 -14.08 6.22
CA THR A 146 -10.91 -13.18 6.10
C THR A 146 -10.51 -12.00 5.23
N LEU A 147 -11.39 -11.65 4.32
CA LEU A 147 -11.29 -10.46 3.48
C LEU A 147 -12.34 -9.45 3.94
N SER A 148 -12.01 -8.19 3.85
CA SER A 148 -12.97 -7.09 3.92
C SER A 148 -12.60 -6.03 2.89
N ARG A 149 -13.59 -5.23 2.51
CA ARG A 149 -13.39 -4.13 1.56
C ARG A 149 -13.83 -2.84 2.22
N ASP A 150 -12.98 -1.82 2.14
CA ASP A 150 -13.30 -0.48 2.62
C ASP A 150 -14.15 0.25 1.57
N CYS A 151 -15.45 -0.03 1.62
CA CYS A 151 -16.44 0.49 0.67
C CYS A 151 -17.70 1.04 1.36
N CYS A 152 -17.64 1.28 2.68
CA CYS A 152 -18.76 1.84 3.43
C CYS A 152 -19.15 3.23 2.86
N GLY A 153 -20.45 3.41 2.58
CA GLY A 153 -20.95 4.65 2.01
C GLY A 153 -20.92 4.73 0.46
N VAL A 154 -20.36 3.76 -0.23
CA VAL A 154 -20.36 3.70 -1.69
C VAL A 154 -21.75 3.33 -2.21
N ARG A 155 -22.30 4.15 -3.13
CA ARG A 155 -23.57 3.85 -3.81
C ARG A 155 -23.42 2.66 -4.75
N CYS A 156 -24.42 1.79 -4.76
CA CYS A 156 -24.48 0.63 -5.65
C CYS A 156 -25.82 0.57 -6.38
N ASN A 157 -25.83 0.02 -7.59
CA ASN A 157 -27.02 -0.25 -8.39
C ASN A 157 -26.65 -1.20 -9.52
N GLY A 158 -27.31 -2.35 -9.64
CA GLY A 158 -27.01 -3.37 -10.63
C GLY A 158 -25.80 -4.23 -10.26
N GLU A 159 -24.99 -4.61 -11.24
CA GLU A 159 -23.80 -5.43 -11.03
C GLU A 159 -22.74 -4.69 -10.23
N VAL A 160 -22.27 -5.31 -9.15
CA VAL A 160 -21.24 -4.78 -8.26
C VAL A 160 -20.16 -5.81 -8.07
N HIS A 161 -18.91 -5.37 -8.16
CA HIS A 161 -17.76 -6.19 -7.84
C HIS A 161 -17.64 -6.37 -6.33
N VAL A 162 -17.84 -7.60 -5.86
CA VAL A 162 -17.66 -7.99 -4.45
C VAL A 162 -16.17 -8.02 -4.13
N PHE A 163 -15.41 -8.78 -4.92
CA PHE A 163 -13.96 -8.84 -4.87
C PHE A 163 -13.39 -9.10 -6.27
N ASP A 164 -12.29 -8.45 -6.59
CA ASP A 164 -11.44 -8.74 -7.73
C ASP A 164 -10.08 -9.23 -7.21
N LEU A 165 -9.84 -10.52 -7.25
CA LEU A 165 -8.70 -11.15 -6.60
C LEU A 165 -7.83 -11.91 -7.61
N PHE A 166 -6.54 -11.91 -7.34
CA PHE A 166 -5.57 -12.78 -7.99
C PHE A 166 -5.02 -13.79 -6.99
N TYR A 167 -4.95 -15.04 -7.38
CA TYR A 167 -4.33 -16.11 -6.60
C TYR A 167 -3.33 -16.87 -7.46
N ALA A 168 -2.13 -17.06 -6.95
CA ALA A 168 -1.12 -17.89 -7.63
C ALA A 168 -0.17 -18.56 -6.63
N GLU A 169 0.39 -19.70 -7.07
CA GLU A 169 1.47 -20.40 -6.38
C GLU A 169 2.62 -20.65 -7.36
N GLY A 170 3.86 -20.52 -6.90
CA GLY A 170 5.04 -20.74 -7.71
C GLY A 170 6.26 -19.94 -7.27
N ALA A 171 7.22 -19.78 -8.18
CA ALA A 171 8.39 -18.96 -7.95
C ALA A 171 7.99 -17.48 -7.83
N GLU A 172 8.68 -16.74 -6.96
CA GLU A 172 8.39 -15.32 -6.69
C GLU A 172 8.16 -14.51 -7.96
N LYS A 173 9.10 -14.58 -8.88
CA LYS A 173 9.03 -13.82 -10.13
C LYS A 173 7.79 -14.15 -10.97
N GLU A 174 7.43 -15.43 -11.07
CA GLU A 174 6.28 -15.87 -11.85
C GLU A 174 4.97 -15.39 -11.25
N VAL A 175 4.87 -15.48 -9.92
CA VAL A 175 3.69 -15.07 -9.17
C VAL A 175 3.46 -13.58 -9.28
N TYR A 176 4.49 -12.76 -9.07
CA TYR A 176 4.38 -11.30 -9.18
C TYR A 176 4.19 -10.83 -10.63
N ASP A 177 4.90 -11.42 -11.59
CA ASP A 177 4.70 -11.12 -13.01
C ASP A 177 3.26 -11.39 -13.45
N GLY A 178 2.68 -12.50 -12.99
CA GLY A 178 1.29 -12.86 -13.25
C GLY A 178 0.31 -11.88 -12.64
N TRP A 179 0.52 -11.49 -11.37
CA TRP A 179 -0.34 -10.53 -10.68
C TRP A 179 -0.30 -9.15 -11.34
N PHE A 180 0.90 -8.62 -11.64
CA PHE A 180 1.03 -7.33 -12.32
C PHE A 180 0.45 -7.34 -13.73
N ALA A 181 0.59 -8.46 -14.45
CA ALA A 181 -0.05 -8.61 -15.76
C ALA A 181 -1.58 -8.61 -15.66
N ALA A 182 -2.16 -9.29 -14.65
CA ALA A 182 -3.59 -9.30 -14.39
C ALA A 182 -4.16 -7.91 -14.02
N MET A 183 -3.35 -7.08 -13.36
CA MET A 183 -3.68 -5.67 -13.11
C MET A 183 -3.49 -4.76 -14.35
N GLY A 184 -3.00 -5.29 -15.47
CA GLY A 184 -2.69 -4.49 -16.65
C GLY A 184 -1.46 -3.59 -16.49
N LEU A 185 -0.60 -3.85 -15.50
CA LEU A 185 0.59 -3.05 -15.27
C LEU A 185 1.70 -3.43 -16.27
N PRO A 186 2.23 -2.48 -17.04
CA PRO A 186 3.29 -2.77 -18.00
C PRO A 186 4.61 -3.09 -17.27
N LYS A 187 5.33 -4.08 -17.77
CA LYS A 187 6.71 -4.30 -17.33
C LYS A 187 7.55 -3.09 -17.75
N LYS A 188 8.12 -2.40 -16.78
CA LYS A 188 9.10 -1.35 -17.02
C LYS A 188 10.50 -1.94 -16.88
N PRO A 189 11.45 -1.62 -17.77
CA PRO A 189 12.82 -2.00 -17.56
C PRO A 189 13.33 -1.37 -16.26
N ALA A 190 14.07 -2.14 -15.47
CA ALA A 190 14.75 -1.60 -14.30
C ALA A 190 15.83 -0.63 -14.77
N GLU A 191 15.65 0.65 -14.49
CA GLU A 191 16.67 1.68 -14.72
C GLU A 191 17.39 1.96 -13.39
N ARG A 192 18.72 1.99 -13.43
CA ARG A 192 19.47 2.43 -12.26
C ARG A 192 19.27 3.93 -12.11
N ILE A 193 18.66 4.33 -11.01
CA ILE A 193 18.47 5.73 -10.64
C ILE A 193 19.43 6.04 -9.50
N ALA A 194 20.27 7.06 -9.68
CA ALA A 194 21.04 7.69 -8.62
C ALA A 194 20.61 9.15 -8.51
N GLY A 195 20.84 9.77 -7.37
CA GLY A 195 20.44 11.16 -7.23
C GLY A 195 20.68 11.74 -5.84
N TYR A 196 20.32 13.00 -5.74
CA TYR A 196 20.25 13.78 -4.51
C TYR A 196 18.80 13.99 -4.12
N SER A 197 18.50 13.98 -2.81
CA SER A 197 17.24 14.44 -2.24
C SER A 197 17.52 15.47 -1.16
N SER A 198 16.82 16.59 -1.18
CA SER A 198 16.96 17.66 -0.19
C SER A 198 16.52 17.21 1.21
N TRP A 199 15.66 16.18 1.32
CA TRP A 199 15.09 15.72 2.59
C TRP A 199 16.15 15.35 3.61
N TYR A 200 17.09 14.48 3.24
CA TYR A 200 18.09 13.96 4.18
C TYR A 200 19.08 15.00 4.72
N ASN A 201 19.24 16.13 4.03
CA ASN A 201 20.14 17.20 4.42
C ASN A 201 19.39 18.39 5.07
N ARG A 202 18.16 18.67 4.62
CA ARG A 202 17.46 19.91 4.93
C ARG A 202 16.11 19.72 5.59
N TYR A 203 15.47 18.56 5.46
CA TYR A 203 14.06 18.38 5.78
C TYR A 203 13.21 19.44 5.07
N GLN A 204 12.27 20.05 5.76
CA GLN A 204 11.42 21.13 5.25
C GLN A 204 12.07 22.52 5.26
N ASP A 205 13.31 22.64 5.77
CA ASP A 205 14.02 23.91 5.84
C ASP A 205 14.79 24.18 4.55
N ILE A 206 14.04 24.39 3.47
CA ILE A 206 14.53 24.67 2.13
C ILE A 206 14.00 25.99 1.59
N ASP A 207 14.78 26.64 0.75
CA ASP A 207 14.41 27.76 -0.11
C ASP A 207 15.14 27.68 -1.44
N GLU A 208 14.80 28.53 -2.40
CA GLU A 208 15.44 28.58 -3.73
C GLU A 208 16.97 28.71 -3.63
N LYS A 209 17.46 29.55 -2.72
CA LYS A 209 18.90 29.81 -2.55
C LYS A 209 19.63 28.57 -2.04
N CYS A 210 19.07 27.90 -1.05
CA CYS A 210 19.59 26.69 -0.45
C CYS A 210 19.64 25.55 -1.50
N ILE A 211 18.56 25.34 -2.25
CA ILE A 211 18.49 24.34 -3.31
C ILE A 211 19.50 24.60 -4.41
N LEU A 212 19.66 25.85 -4.87
CA LEU A 212 20.67 26.19 -5.89
C LEU A 212 22.10 26.03 -5.37
N SER A 213 22.33 26.23 -4.08
CA SER A 213 23.63 25.95 -3.45
C SER A 213 23.94 24.44 -3.46
N ASP A 214 22.96 23.63 -3.06
CA ASP A 214 23.12 22.16 -3.04
C ASP A 214 23.28 21.61 -4.47
N LEU A 215 22.54 22.15 -5.44
CA LEU A 215 22.70 21.83 -6.87
C LEU A 215 24.12 22.10 -7.37
N SER A 216 24.70 23.20 -6.92
CA SER A 216 26.09 23.52 -7.26
C SER A 216 27.09 22.56 -6.61
N GLY A 217 26.80 22.11 -5.38
CA GLY A 217 27.62 21.12 -4.67
C GLY A 217 27.54 19.72 -5.27
N CYS A 218 26.48 19.39 -5.99
CA CYS A 218 26.33 18.10 -6.67
C CYS A 218 27.23 18.01 -7.96
N ALA A 219 27.79 19.10 -8.43
CA ALA A 219 28.67 19.08 -9.59
C ALA A 219 29.92 18.21 -9.31
N GLY A 220 30.14 17.19 -10.13
CA GLY A 220 31.23 16.21 -9.97
C GLY A 220 30.90 15.04 -9.00
N VAL A 221 29.71 15.03 -8.37
CA VAL A 221 29.19 13.92 -7.55
C VAL A 221 28.15 13.14 -8.32
N LEU A 222 27.19 13.86 -8.92
CA LEU A 222 26.17 13.28 -9.78
C LEU A 222 26.63 13.26 -11.24
N SER A 223 26.13 12.28 -11.97
CA SER A 223 26.34 12.11 -13.41
C SER A 223 25.18 12.71 -14.20
N GLU A 224 25.39 12.96 -15.49
CA GLU A 224 24.32 13.36 -16.40
C GLU A 224 23.19 12.33 -16.41
N GLY A 225 21.96 12.81 -16.30
CA GLY A 225 20.76 11.98 -16.21
C GLY A 225 20.40 11.48 -14.81
N ASP A 226 21.24 11.71 -13.80
CA ASP A 226 20.86 11.47 -12.41
C ASP A 226 19.75 12.42 -11.94
N VAL A 227 19.05 12.07 -10.86
CA VAL A 227 17.94 12.85 -10.33
C VAL A 227 18.41 13.83 -9.27
N PHE A 228 18.00 15.08 -9.39
CA PHE A 228 18.08 16.05 -8.30
C PHE A 228 16.67 16.37 -7.82
N GLN A 229 16.31 15.84 -6.63
CA GLN A 229 14.98 15.93 -6.07
C GLN A 229 14.88 17.06 -5.04
N ILE A 230 13.86 17.91 -5.21
CA ILE A 230 13.38 18.85 -4.20
C ILE A 230 12.27 18.14 -3.44
N ASP A 231 12.55 17.75 -2.20
CA ASP A 231 11.59 17.08 -1.33
C ASP A 231 10.70 18.09 -0.58
N ASP A 232 9.94 17.66 0.43
CA ASP A 232 9.03 18.50 1.20
C ASP A 232 9.65 19.84 1.66
N GLY A 233 8.79 20.84 1.84
CA GLY A 233 9.16 22.15 2.33
C GLY A 233 9.10 23.26 1.28
N TRP A 234 8.82 22.94 0.02
CA TRP A 234 8.57 23.92 -1.03
C TRP A 234 7.12 24.44 -1.03
N GLU A 235 6.20 23.73 -0.43
CA GLU A 235 4.79 24.03 -0.27
C GLU A 235 4.53 24.87 0.99
N PRO A 236 3.41 25.65 1.05
CA PRO A 236 3.05 26.45 2.24
C PRO A 236 2.68 25.59 3.46
N ALA A 237 2.11 24.42 3.23
CA ALA A 237 1.76 23.43 4.24
C ALA A 237 1.74 22.04 3.62
N VAL A 238 2.09 21.01 4.40
CA VAL A 238 2.02 19.60 3.97
C VAL A 238 0.61 19.27 3.49
N GLY A 239 0.51 18.77 2.26
CA GLY A 239 -0.76 18.49 1.57
C GLY A 239 -1.12 19.53 0.48
N ASP A 240 -0.51 20.69 0.47
CA ASP A 240 -0.74 21.75 -0.54
C ASP A 240 0.13 21.55 -1.79
N TRP A 241 0.13 20.34 -2.34
CA TRP A 241 1.02 19.93 -3.45
C TRP A 241 0.83 20.70 -4.77
N LEU A 242 -0.19 21.54 -4.87
CA LEU A 242 -0.44 22.38 -6.06
C LEU A 242 -0.03 23.84 -5.88
N THR A 243 0.48 24.21 -4.70
CA THR A 243 0.82 25.59 -4.35
C THR A 243 2.26 25.69 -3.87
N THR A 244 3.05 26.57 -4.47
CA THR A 244 4.41 26.85 -4.03
C THR A 244 4.45 27.96 -2.99
N ASP A 245 5.23 27.81 -1.91
CA ASP A 245 5.47 28.88 -0.95
C ASP A 245 6.26 30.02 -1.62
N ALA A 246 5.57 31.13 -1.87
CA ALA A 246 6.17 32.31 -2.54
C ALA A 246 7.26 33.02 -1.73
N LYS A 247 7.39 32.75 -0.42
CA LYS A 247 8.49 33.29 0.39
C LYS A 247 9.76 32.48 0.18
N LYS A 248 9.64 31.17 0.06
CA LYS A 248 10.73 30.24 -0.15
C LYS A 248 11.16 30.19 -1.62
N PHE A 249 10.20 30.19 -2.54
CA PHE A 249 10.39 30.12 -4.00
C PHE A 249 9.61 31.23 -4.70
N PRO A 250 10.11 32.47 -4.68
CA PRO A 250 9.39 33.63 -5.20
C PRO A 250 8.99 33.57 -6.67
N LYS A 251 9.72 32.76 -7.45
CA LYS A 251 9.46 32.54 -8.88
C LYS A 251 8.80 31.20 -9.19
N GLY A 252 8.34 30.49 -8.14
CA GLY A 252 7.86 29.12 -8.24
C GLY A 252 8.98 28.12 -8.51
N LEU A 253 8.64 26.84 -8.61
CA LEU A 253 9.61 25.75 -8.79
C LEU A 253 10.15 25.63 -10.23
N ARG A 254 9.43 26.16 -11.23
CA ARG A 254 9.81 25.99 -12.63
C ARG A 254 11.23 26.49 -12.93
N GLY A 255 11.56 27.70 -12.46
CA GLY A 255 12.91 28.26 -12.67
C GLY A 255 14.01 27.44 -12.00
N THR A 256 13.72 26.84 -10.85
CA THR A 256 14.64 25.95 -10.16
C THR A 256 14.80 24.63 -10.93
N ALA A 257 13.72 24.04 -11.45
CA ALA A 257 13.77 22.86 -12.29
C ALA A 257 14.57 23.10 -13.59
N ASP A 258 14.38 24.26 -14.22
CA ASP A 258 15.18 24.64 -15.41
C ASP A 258 16.68 24.66 -15.08
N ARG A 259 17.08 25.17 -13.92
CA ARG A 259 18.48 25.17 -13.47
C ARG A 259 19.03 23.76 -13.20
N ILE A 260 18.19 22.84 -12.73
CA ILE A 260 18.56 21.43 -12.57
C ILE A 260 18.82 20.81 -13.95
N HIS A 261 17.93 21.05 -14.92
CA HIS A 261 18.11 20.57 -16.29
C HIS A 261 19.34 21.16 -16.98
N GLU A 262 19.66 22.45 -16.77
CA GLU A 262 20.87 23.09 -17.29
C GLU A 262 22.18 22.42 -16.81
N LYS A 263 22.09 21.71 -15.65
CA LYS A 263 23.22 20.93 -15.11
C LYS A 263 23.26 19.50 -15.64
N GLY A 264 22.36 19.12 -16.53
CA GLY A 264 22.25 17.78 -17.10
C GLY A 264 21.51 16.77 -16.20
N PHE A 265 20.88 17.22 -15.11
CA PHE A 265 20.14 16.35 -14.18
C PHE A 265 18.66 16.32 -14.51
N ARG A 266 17.96 15.27 -14.06
CA ARG A 266 16.51 15.21 -14.07
C ARG A 266 15.97 15.90 -12.80
N ALA A 267 15.00 16.79 -12.96
CA ALA A 267 14.33 17.40 -11.81
C ALA A 267 13.30 16.41 -11.22
N GLY A 268 13.32 16.22 -9.91
CA GLY A 268 12.40 15.40 -9.14
C GLY A 268 11.81 16.19 -7.97
#